data_af4579410e4205343f2e7d05b397c4c5
#
_entry.id   af4579410e4205343f2e7d05b397c4c5
#
_cell.length_a   1.000
_cell.length_b   1.000
_cell.length_c   1.000
_cell.angle_alpha   90.00
_cell.angle_beta   90.00
_cell.angle_gamma   90.00
#
_symmetry.space_group_name_H-M   'P 1'
#
loop_
_entity.id
_entity.type
_entity.pdbx_description
1 polymer ?
#
loop_
_entity_poly.entity_id
_entity_poly.type
_entity_poly.pdbx_seq_one_letter_code
_entity_poly.pdbx_strand_id
1 'polypeptide(L)'
;PLVPSTKDNCLGRDCPVYDECHLVTAREEAKKADIVVVNHHLFFADLAVKDTGFGEIIPNSDVVVFDEAHQVPDIASQYFGDAISSRQLTELCEEVTRLCLTELKDLSQATQMARTFEQVVKDWRLQFPRDPMRGNWREWRQQDAMQEATSRVQEKLETLVQVLRTARGRHKDMDNLIERAEEYLSLWQQLMDTDETGYSYWFETTVRHVVLHQTP
;
A
#
# COMPACT_ATOMS: atom_id res chain seq x y z
N PRO A 1 0.15 -29.17 -17.98
CA PRO A 1 0.53 -27.82 -17.60
C PRO A 1 0.59 -27.78 -16.08
N LEU A 2 1.80 -27.57 -15.55
CA LEU A 2 2.01 -27.33 -14.12
C LEU A 2 1.38 -25.99 -13.81
N VAL A 3 0.28 -26.00 -13.05
CA VAL A 3 -0.29 -24.76 -12.51
C VAL A 3 0.58 -24.34 -11.34
N PRO A 4 1.30 -23.22 -11.42
CA PRO A 4 2.11 -22.77 -10.29
C PRO A 4 1.20 -22.45 -9.10
N SER A 5 1.60 -22.87 -7.92
CA SER A 5 0.95 -22.46 -6.67
C SER A 5 1.16 -20.96 -6.47
N THR A 6 0.07 -20.26 -6.16
CA THR A 6 0.10 -18.85 -5.78
C THR A 6 0.00 -18.71 -4.26
N LYS A 7 0.23 -17.50 -3.73
CA LYS A 7 0.09 -17.23 -2.30
C LYS A 7 -1.30 -17.57 -1.78
N ASP A 8 -2.33 -17.42 -2.62
CA ASP A 8 -3.74 -17.60 -2.24
C ASP A 8 -4.20 -19.06 -2.25
N ASN A 9 -3.51 -19.93 -3.00
CA ASN A 9 -3.86 -21.35 -3.12
C ASN A 9 -2.85 -22.29 -2.45
N CYS A 10 -1.83 -21.76 -1.80
CA CYS A 10 -0.85 -22.54 -1.06
C CYS A 10 -1.39 -22.90 0.32
N LEU A 11 -1.52 -24.19 0.61
CA LEU A 11 -2.02 -24.70 1.89
C LEU A 11 -0.96 -24.70 3.00
N GLY A 12 0.28 -24.28 2.72
CA GLY A 12 1.35 -24.25 3.71
C GLY A 12 1.59 -25.64 4.32
N ARG A 13 1.65 -25.72 5.64
CA ARG A 13 1.88 -26.98 6.39
C ARG A 13 0.76 -28.00 6.26
N ASP A 14 -0.44 -27.56 5.88
CA ASP A 14 -1.60 -28.44 5.69
C ASP A 14 -1.63 -29.06 4.27
N CYS A 15 -0.61 -28.78 3.45
CA CYS A 15 -0.50 -29.34 2.11
C CYS A 15 -0.15 -30.84 2.18
N PRO A 16 -0.91 -31.74 1.50
CA PRO A 16 -0.64 -33.19 1.51
C PRO A 16 0.74 -33.59 0.99
N VAL A 17 1.37 -32.72 0.18
CA VAL A 17 2.70 -32.92 -0.41
C VAL A 17 3.72 -31.93 0.17
N TYR A 18 3.53 -31.51 1.40
CA TYR A 18 4.39 -30.49 2.05
C TYR A 18 5.87 -30.93 2.09
N ASP A 19 6.14 -32.18 2.43
CA ASP A 19 7.50 -32.73 2.54
C ASP A 19 8.20 -32.90 1.18
N GLU A 20 7.44 -32.98 0.09
CA GLU A 20 7.94 -33.04 -1.28
C GLU A 20 7.94 -31.64 -1.96
N CYS A 21 7.55 -30.60 -1.24
CA CYS A 21 7.42 -29.27 -1.79
C CYS A 21 8.79 -28.65 -2.10
N HIS A 22 9.05 -28.32 -3.35
CA HIS A 22 10.29 -27.69 -3.80
C HIS A 22 10.60 -26.38 -3.07
N LEU A 23 9.58 -25.61 -2.69
CA LEU A 23 9.76 -24.37 -1.92
C LEU A 23 10.25 -24.66 -0.50
N VAL A 24 9.70 -25.69 0.15
CA VAL A 24 10.13 -26.12 1.49
C VAL A 24 11.56 -26.65 1.42
N THR A 25 11.86 -27.51 0.46
CA THR A 25 13.20 -28.04 0.23
C THR A 25 14.22 -26.92 0.01
N ALA A 26 13.93 -25.97 -0.86
CA ALA A 26 14.83 -24.84 -1.13
C ALA A 26 15.09 -23.98 0.13
N ARG A 27 14.10 -23.77 1.00
CA ARG A 27 14.28 -23.07 2.27
C ARG A 27 15.16 -23.83 3.25
N GLU A 28 14.98 -25.14 3.34
CA GLU A 28 15.82 -25.98 4.22
C GLU A 28 17.25 -26.10 3.71
N GLU A 29 17.46 -26.11 2.42
CA GLU A 29 18.80 -26.04 1.80
C GLU A 29 19.46 -24.69 2.06
N ALA A 30 18.73 -23.60 1.92
CA ALA A 30 19.24 -22.25 2.22
C ALA A 30 19.72 -22.12 3.67
N LYS A 31 19.03 -22.73 4.64
CA LYS A 31 19.44 -22.71 6.06
C LYS A 31 20.78 -23.43 6.31
N LYS A 32 21.22 -24.31 5.42
CA LYS A 32 22.43 -25.12 5.54
C LYS A 32 23.57 -24.60 4.66
N ALA A 33 23.29 -23.63 3.80
CA ALA A 33 24.23 -23.11 2.83
C ALA A 33 25.15 -22.05 3.47
N ASP A 34 26.43 -22.06 3.13
CA ASP A 34 27.40 -21.04 3.53
C ASP A 34 27.17 -19.72 2.75
N ILE A 35 26.62 -19.82 1.56
CA ILE A 35 26.30 -18.66 0.68
C ILE A 35 24.90 -18.85 0.11
N VAL A 36 24.06 -17.83 0.25
CA VAL A 36 22.71 -17.79 -0.30
C VAL A 36 22.60 -16.61 -1.27
N VAL A 37 22.17 -16.87 -2.49
CA VAL A 37 21.94 -15.83 -3.50
C VAL A 37 20.44 -15.61 -3.64
N VAL A 38 20.01 -14.37 -3.41
CA VAL A 38 18.59 -13.96 -3.50
C VAL A 38 18.48 -12.67 -4.30
N ASN A 39 17.28 -12.39 -4.81
CA ASN A 39 17.02 -11.06 -5.38
C ASN A 39 16.77 -10.02 -4.27
N HIS A 40 16.98 -8.75 -4.60
CA HIS A 40 16.80 -7.64 -3.65
C HIS A 40 15.38 -7.59 -3.05
N HIS A 41 14.35 -7.85 -3.85
CA HIS A 41 12.96 -7.84 -3.37
C HIS A 41 12.73 -8.89 -2.28
N LEU A 42 13.27 -10.10 -2.44
CA LEU A 42 13.14 -11.15 -1.42
C LEU A 42 13.91 -10.77 -0.14
N PHE A 43 15.10 -10.16 -0.29
CA PHE A 43 15.89 -9.70 0.84
C PHE A 43 15.15 -8.64 1.66
N PHE A 44 14.60 -7.60 1.00
CA PHE A 44 13.88 -6.54 1.71
C PHE A 44 12.52 -7.01 2.23
N ALA A 45 11.84 -7.92 1.54
CA ALA A 45 10.63 -8.55 2.07
C ALA A 45 10.92 -9.34 3.36
N ASP A 46 12.05 -10.05 3.43
CA ASP A 46 12.48 -10.76 4.63
C ASP A 46 12.79 -9.81 5.80
N LEU A 47 13.50 -8.70 5.53
CA LEU A 47 13.77 -7.68 6.54
C LEU A 47 12.46 -7.09 7.10
N ALA A 48 11.52 -6.72 6.23
CA ALA A 48 10.23 -6.18 6.65
C ALA A 48 9.43 -7.17 7.51
N VAL A 49 9.48 -8.47 7.20
CA VAL A 49 8.84 -9.53 8.01
C VAL A 49 9.55 -9.73 9.35
N LYS A 50 10.89 -9.68 9.37
CA LYS A 50 11.69 -9.79 10.60
C LYS A 50 11.40 -8.64 11.57
N ASP A 51 11.27 -7.43 11.10
CA ASP A 51 10.91 -6.26 11.92
C ASP A 51 9.55 -6.41 12.61
N THR A 52 8.60 -7.11 11.98
CA THR A 52 7.29 -7.40 12.60
C THR A 52 7.31 -8.59 13.57
N GLY A 53 8.42 -9.32 13.67
CA GLY A 53 8.56 -10.50 14.56
C GLY A 53 7.82 -11.75 14.09
N PHE A 54 7.27 -11.77 12.87
CA PHE A 54 6.48 -12.89 12.34
C PHE A 54 7.30 -14.03 11.71
N GLY A 55 8.63 -13.99 11.79
CA GLY A 55 9.50 -15.06 11.30
C GLY A 55 10.55 -14.59 10.31
N GLU A 56 11.23 -15.55 9.67
CA GLU A 56 12.26 -15.30 8.67
C GLU A 56 11.98 -16.11 7.40
N ILE A 57 12.25 -15.51 6.26
CA ILE A 57 12.18 -16.17 4.95
C ILE A 57 13.57 -16.65 4.54
N ILE A 58 14.59 -15.84 4.84
CA ILE A 58 16.00 -16.06 4.54
C ILE A 58 16.76 -16.28 5.85
N PRO A 59 17.67 -17.24 5.95
CA PRO A 59 18.49 -17.43 7.13
C PRO A 59 19.32 -16.18 7.48
N ASN A 60 19.63 -15.99 8.75
CA ASN A 60 20.49 -14.90 9.18
C ASN A 60 21.88 -15.05 8.56
N SER A 61 22.46 -13.93 8.17
CA SER A 61 23.78 -13.85 7.56
C SER A 61 24.67 -12.85 8.29
N ASP A 62 25.95 -13.15 8.39
CA ASP A 62 26.94 -12.26 8.99
C ASP A 62 27.37 -11.14 8.03
N VAL A 63 27.26 -11.37 6.71
CA VAL A 63 27.65 -10.45 5.67
C VAL A 63 26.62 -10.46 4.53
N VAL A 64 26.26 -9.27 4.07
CA VAL A 64 25.40 -9.08 2.90
C VAL A 64 26.19 -8.33 1.83
N VAL A 65 26.17 -8.84 0.60
CA VAL A 65 26.78 -8.20 -0.56
C VAL A 65 25.69 -7.87 -1.58
N PHE A 66 25.54 -6.59 -1.87
CA PHE A 66 24.60 -6.14 -2.90
C PHE A 66 25.30 -6.00 -4.25
N ASP A 67 24.84 -6.76 -5.23
CA ASP A 67 25.11 -6.51 -6.65
C ASP A 67 24.17 -5.41 -7.15
N GLU A 68 24.58 -4.64 -8.18
CA GLU A 68 23.77 -3.53 -8.71
C GLU A 68 23.22 -2.59 -7.61
N ALA A 69 24.09 -2.22 -6.67
CA ALA A 69 23.73 -1.48 -5.45
C ALA A 69 22.98 -0.16 -5.71
N HIS A 70 23.05 0.38 -6.94
CA HIS A 70 22.31 1.58 -7.34
C HIS A 70 20.77 1.38 -7.33
N GLN A 71 20.29 0.13 -7.38
CA GLN A 71 18.85 -0.20 -7.30
C GLN A 71 18.36 -0.33 -5.84
N VAL A 72 19.27 -0.49 -4.88
CA VAL A 72 18.95 -0.75 -3.47
C VAL A 72 18.04 0.33 -2.86
N PRO A 73 18.31 1.65 -3.02
CA PRO A 73 17.45 2.67 -2.44
C PRO A 73 16.00 2.62 -2.96
N ASP A 74 15.82 2.45 -4.28
CA ASP A 74 14.48 2.39 -4.88
C ASP A 74 13.69 1.16 -4.42
N ILE A 75 14.36 0.02 -4.31
CA ILE A 75 13.72 -1.23 -3.86
C ILE A 75 13.44 -1.17 -2.36
N ALA A 76 14.39 -0.74 -1.53
CA ALA A 76 14.19 -0.59 -0.09
C ALA A 76 13.00 0.32 0.24
N SER A 77 12.86 1.44 -0.48
CA SER A 77 11.75 2.37 -0.32
C SER A 77 10.38 1.73 -0.55
N GLN A 78 10.29 0.67 -1.35
CA GLN A 78 9.04 -0.06 -1.57
C GLN A 78 8.62 -0.92 -0.35
N TYR A 79 9.57 -1.29 0.51
CA TYR A 79 9.31 -2.15 1.66
C TYR A 79 9.26 -1.40 3.00
N PHE A 80 9.98 -0.29 3.11
CA PHE A 80 10.09 0.49 4.34
C PHE A 80 9.48 1.89 4.22
N GLY A 81 9.03 2.25 3.05
CA GLY A 81 8.34 3.50 2.81
C GLY A 81 6.84 3.34 2.88
N ASP A 82 6.19 4.37 3.36
CA ASP A 82 4.75 4.52 3.30
C ASP A 82 4.34 5.24 2.01
N ALA A 83 3.28 4.78 1.39
CA ALA A 83 2.82 5.39 0.15
C ALA A 83 1.29 5.32 0.01
N ILE A 84 0.70 6.41 -0.52
CA ILE A 84 -0.70 6.46 -0.89
C ILE A 84 -0.87 6.98 -2.31
N SER A 85 -1.71 6.33 -3.10
CA SER A 85 -1.97 6.72 -4.47
C SER A 85 -3.41 7.20 -4.68
N SER A 86 -3.59 8.12 -5.62
CA SER A 86 -4.93 8.51 -6.07
C SER A 86 -5.72 7.32 -6.61
N ARG A 87 -5.05 6.31 -7.14
CA ARG A 87 -5.67 5.07 -7.61
C ARG A 87 -6.29 4.26 -6.46
N GLN A 88 -5.55 4.02 -5.37
CA GLN A 88 -6.06 3.32 -4.18
C GLN A 88 -7.30 4.01 -3.60
N LEU A 89 -7.27 5.35 -3.54
CA LEU A 89 -8.40 6.14 -3.05
C LEU A 89 -9.64 6.02 -3.96
N THR A 90 -9.45 6.04 -5.29
CA THR A 90 -10.57 5.87 -6.23
C THR A 90 -11.10 4.43 -6.26
N GLU A 91 -10.23 3.42 -6.20
CA GLU A 91 -10.64 2.01 -6.10
C GLU A 91 -11.48 1.74 -4.84
N LEU A 92 -11.10 2.33 -3.69
CA LEU A 92 -11.93 2.28 -2.48
C LEU A 92 -13.35 2.82 -2.73
N CYS A 93 -13.48 3.97 -3.41
CA CYS A 93 -14.78 4.56 -3.73
C CYS A 93 -15.62 3.68 -4.66
N GLU A 94 -15.00 3.07 -5.67
CA GLU A 94 -15.65 2.16 -6.61
C GLU A 94 -16.17 0.90 -5.89
N GLU A 95 -15.37 0.32 -5.00
CA GLU A 95 -15.75 -0.86 -4.24
C GLU A 95 -16.88 -0.57 -3.24
N VAL A 96 -16.81 0.57 -2.52
CA VAL A 96 -17.90 1.02 -1.64
C VAL A 96 -19.19 1.21 -2.44
N THR A 97 -19.12 1.90 -3.58
CA THR A 97 -20.27 2.14 -4.44
C THR A 97 -20.87 0.82 -4.93
N ARG A 98 -20.03 -0.10 -5.40
CA ARG A 98 -20.47 -1.41 -5.89
C ARG A 98 -21.17 -2.20 -4.78
N LEU A 99 -20.57 -2.32 -3.60
CA LEU A 99 -21.15 -3.08 -2.48
C LEU A 99 -22.47 -2.48 -2.02
N CYS A 100 -22.56 -1.15 -1.94
CA CYS A 100 -23.82 -0.49 -1.57
C CYS A 100 -24.92 -0.72 -2.62
N LEU A 101 -24.59 -0.73 -3.90
CA LEU A 101 -25.59 -0.94 -4.96
C LEU A 101 -26.06 -2.40 -5.05
N THR A 102 -25.24 -3.36 -4.69
CA THR A 102 -25.59 -4.80 -4.77
C THR A 102 -26.22 -5.31 -3.48
N GLU A 103 -25.55 -5.13 -2.34
CA GLU A 103 -25.87 -5.79 -1.07
C GLU A 103 -26.50 -4.86 -0.02
N LEU A 104 -26.14 -3.57 -0.01
CA LEU A 104 -26.51 -2.61 1.03
C LEU A 104 -27.23 -1.39 0.45
N LYS A 105 -28.32 -1.63 -0.29
CA LYS A 105 -29.03 -0.62 -1.09
C LYS A 105 -29.64 0.53 -0.27
N ASP A 106 -29.81 0.34 1.02
CA ASP A 106 -30.28 1.36 1.95
C ASP A 106 -29.20 2.37 2.36
N LEU A 107 -27.92 2.10 2.06
CA LEU A 107 -26.80 2.99 2.33
C LEU A 107 -26.56 4.02 1.21
N SER A 108 -27.59 4.73 0.81
CA SER A 108 -27.50 5.76 -0.24
C SER A 108 -26.52 6.89 0.10
N GLN A 109 -26.41 7.25 1.38
CA GLN A 109 -25.45 8.26 1.86
C GLN A 109 -24.00 7.81 1.64
N ALA A 110 -23.68 6.53 1.89
CA ALA A 110 -22.32 6.00 1.64
C ALA A 110 -21.97 6.04 0.15
N THR A 111 -22.91 5.67 -0.72
CA THR A 111 -22.72 5.76 -2.18
C THR A 111 -22.52 7.21 -2.63
N GLN A 112 -23.29 8.15 -2.12
CA GLN A 112 -23.15 9.56 -2.48
C GLN A 112 -21.79 10.12 -2.00
N MET A 113 -21.40 9.79 -0.76
CA MET A 113 -20.12 10.24 -0.20
C MET A 113 -18.93 9.65 -0.96
N ALA A 114 -18.96 8.36 -1.31
CA ALA A 114 -17.92 7.73 -2.12
C ALA A 114 -17.75 8.43 -3.47
N ARG A 115 -18.84 8.74 -4.17
CA ARG A 115 -18.77 9.49 -5.45
C ARG A 115 -18.23 10.90 -5.28
N THR A 116 -18.63 11.60 -4.20
CA THR A 116 -18.10 12.92 -3.90
C THR A 116 -16.60 12.88 -3.62
N PHE A 117 -16.16 11.91 -2.83
CA PHE A 117 -14.74 11.73 -2.51
C PHE A 117 -13.93 11.35 -3.76
N GLU A 118 -14.44 10.46 -4.60
CA GLU A 118 -13.81 10.09 -5.89
C GLU A 118 -13.55 11.34 -6.76
N GLN A 119 -14.53 12.25 -6.85
CA GLN A 119 -14.36 13.48 -7.62
C GLN A 119 -13.28 14.39 -6.99
N VAL A 120 -13.27 14.53 -5.66
CA VAL A 120 -12.24 15.31 -4.96
C VAL A 120 -10.84 14.74 -5.17
N VAL A 121 -10.68 13.42 -5.19
CA VAL A 121 -9.40 12.77 -5.49
C VAL A 121 -8.96 13.04 -6.94
N LYS A 122 -9.89 13.03 -7.90
CA LYS A 122 -9.60 13.38 -9.30
C LYS A 122 -9.18 14.85 -9.42
N ASP A 123 -9.87 15.76 -8.74
CA ASP A 123 -9.54 17.19 -8.73
C ASP A 123 -8.15 17.44 -8.09
N TRP A 124 -7.82 16.71 -7.02
CA TRP A 124 -6.49 16.74 -6.40
C TRP A 124 -5.41 16.25 -7.37
N ARG A 125 -5.64 15.15 -8.12
CA ARG A 125 -4.69 14.69 -9.16
C ARG A 125 -4.42 15.75 -10.22
N LEU A 126 -5.39 16.59 -10.55
CA LEU A 126 -5.24 17.67 -11.54
C LEU A 126 -4.33 18.81 -11.07
N GLN A 127 -4.02 18.90 -9.77
CA GLN A 127 -3.04 19.87 -9.25
C GLN A 127 -1.59 19.47 -9.54
N PHE A 128 -1.35 18.26 -10.02
CA PHE A 128 -0.04 17.77 -10.42
C PHE A 128 0.13 17.84 -11.94
N PRO A 129 1.39 17.91 -12.42
CA PRO A 129 1.67 17.83 -13.85
C PRO A 129 1.07 16.58 -14.50
N ARG A 130 0.71 16.72 -15.76
CA ARG A 130 0.13 15.62 -16.53
C ARG A 130 1.18 14.58 -16.91
N ASP A 131 2.40 15.05 -17.19
CA ASP A 131 3.49 14.20 -17.60
C ASP A 131 4.07 13.42 -16.40
N PRO A 132 4.60 12.20 -16.62
CA PRO A 132 5.28 11.46 -15.58
C PRO A 132 6.48 12.23 -15.04
N MET A 133 6.50 12.45 -13.73
CA MET A 133 7.62 13.10 -13.04
C MET A 133 7.70 12.67 -11.58
N ARG A 134 8.86 12.91 -10.98
CA ARG A 134 9.07 12.86 -9.52
C ARG A 134 9.37 14.26 -9.00
N GLY A 135 8.91 14.58 -7.80
CA GLY A 135 9.13 15.88 -7.18
C GLY A 135 9.13 15.83 -5.67
N ASN A 136 9.67 16.90 -5.07
CA ASN A 136 9.71 17.07 -3.62
C ASN A 136 8.30 17.44 -3.11
N TRP A 137 7.72 16.57 -2.25
CA TRP A 137 6.38 16.81 -1.73
C TRP A 137 6.33 17.97 -0.72
N ARG A 138 7.37 18.14 0.11
CA ARG A 138 7.45 19.26 1.07
C ARG A 138 7.35 20.62 0.38
N GLU A 139 7.99 20.77 -0.78
CA GLU A 139 7.94 22.01 -1.56
C GLU A 139 6.64 22.15 -2.34
N TRP A 140 6.20 21.07 -2.99
CA TRP A 140 5.03 21.10 -3.86
C TRP A 140 3.74 21.40 -3.10
N ARG A 141 3.60 20.87 -1.89
CA ARG A 141 2.42 21.09 -1.05
C ARG A 141 2.27 22.53 -0.53
N GLN A 142 3.30 23.37 -0.60
CA GLN A 142 3.25 24.77 -0.14
C GLN A 142 2.46 25.68 -1.09
N GLN A 143 2.16 25.23 -2.30
CA GLN A 143 1.35 26.00 -3.26
C GLN A 143 -0.09 26.10 -2.75
N ASP A 144 -0.69 27.30 -2.76
CA ASP A 144 -2.03 27.55 -2.23
C ASP A 144 -3.10 26.60 -2.79
N ALA A 145 -3.10 26.40 -4.12
CA ALA A 145 -4.04 25.49 -4.77
C ALA A 145 -3.87 24.04 -4.33
N MET A 146 -2.62 23.60 -4.05
CA MET A 146 -2.33 22.26 -3.54
C MET A 146 -2.75 22.12 -2.09
N GLN A 147 -2.54 23.14 -1.26
CA GLN A 147 -3.00 23.13 0.14
C GLN A 147 -4.52 23.02 0.23
N GLU A 148 -5.24 23.78 -0.57
CA GLU A 148 -6.70 23.69 -0.64
C GLU A 148 -7.16 22.31 -1.10
N ALA A 149 -6.57 21.77 -2.17
CA ALA A 149 -6.93 20.48 -2.70
C ALA A 149 -6.64 19.33 -1.72
N THR A 150 -5.50 19.33 -1.03
CA THR A 150 -5.15 18.33 -0.02
C THR A 150 -6.04 18.39 1.21
N SER A 151 -6.38 19.60 1.68
CA SER A 151 -7.32 19.80 2.79
C SER A 151 -8.72 19.26 2.45
N ARG A 152 -9.17 19.45 1.22
CA ARG A 152 -10.44 18.88 0.74
C ARG A 152 -10.42 17.36 0.68
N VAL A 153 -9.31 16.75 0.23
CA VAL A 153 -9.16 15.28 0.26
C VAL A 153 -9.28 14.77 1.69
N GLN A 154 -8.57 15.38 2.64
CA GLN A 154 -8.62 14.98 4.05
C GLN A 154 -10.05 15.10 4.61
N GLU A 155 -10.69 16.25 4.47
CA GLU A 155 -12.05 16.49 4.97
C GLU A 155 -13.04 15.45 4.43
N LYS A 156 -12.98 15.16 3.12
CA LYS A 156 -13.92 14.22 2.51
C LYS A 156 -13.60 12.77 2.83
N LEU A 157 -12.33 12.40 3.01
CA LEU A 157 -11.94 11.08 3.48
C LEU A 157 -12.40 10.85 4.93
N GLU A 158 -12.21 11.83 5.82
CA GLU A 158 -12.73 11.79 7.19
C GLU A 158 -14.26 11.59 7.21
N THR A 159 -14.97 12.36 6.37
CA THR A 159 -16.42 12.24 6.26
C THR A 159 -16.83 10.86 5.72
N LEU A 160 -16.13 10.34 4.71
CA LEU A 160 -16.38 9.01 4.16
C LEU A 160 -16.21 7.95 5.25
N VAL A 161 -15.10 7.98 5.99
CA VAL A 161 -14.84 7.04 7.10
C VAL A 161 -15.95 7.09 8.13
N GLN A 162 -16.41 8.29 8.55
CA GLN A 162 -17.52 8.42 9.50
C GLN A 162 -18.81 7.81 8.98
N VAL A 163 -19.14 8.06 7.71
CA VAL A 163 -20.35 7.48 7.09
C VAL A 163 -20.24 5.96 7.00
N LEU A 164 -19.09 5.42 6.57
CA LEU A 164 -18.89 3.97 6.47
C LEU A 164 -18.97 3.28 7.84
N ARG A 165 -18.46 3.89 8.91
CA ARG A 165 -18.54 3.37 10.30
C ARG A 165 -19.96 3.09 10.75
N THR A 166 -20.96 3.83 10.27
CA THR A 166 -22.37 3.57 10.58
C THR A 166 -22.88 2.23 10.05
N ALA A 167 -22.16 1.65 9.09
CA ALA A 167 -22.49 0.36 8.49
C ALA A 167 -21.66 -0.82 9.07
N ARG A 168 -20.84 -0.57 10.08
CA ARG A 168 -19.99 -1.59 10.71
C ARG A 168 -20.83 -2.77 11.24
N GLY A 169 -20.36 -3.99 10.98
CA GLY A 169 -21.04 -5.23 11.38
C GLY A 169 -22.22 -5.64 10.51
N ARG A 170 -22.54 -4.90 9.45
CA ARG A 170 -23.66 -5.22 8.56
C ARG A 170 -23.29 -6.20 7.44
N HIS A 171 -22.02 -6.16 6.99
CA HIS A 171 -21.51 -7.03 5.95
C HIS A 171 -19.97 -7.15 6.08
N LYS A 172 -19.42 -8.35 5.94
CA LYS A 172 -17.99 -8.59 6.10
C LYS A 172 -17.12 -7.73 5.16
N ASP A 173 -17.53 -7.61 3.89
CA ASP A 173 -16.78 -6.79 2.93
C ASP A 173 -16.87 -5.30 3.27
N MET A 174 -17.97 -4.84 3.87
CA MET A 174 -18.08 -3.47 4.37
C MET A 174 -17.12 -3.23 5.52
N ASP A 175 -16.97 -4.18 6.45
CA ASP A 175 -16.03 -4.06 7.55
C ASP A 175 -14.58 -3.98 7.04
N ASN A 176 -14.21 -4.76 6.05
CA ASN A 176 -12.91 -4.67 5.38
C ASN A 176 -12.70 -3.31 4.69
N LEU A 177 -13.74 -2.76 4.05
CA LEU A 177 -13.67 -1.44 3.42
C LEU A 177 -13.52 -0.32 4.45
N ILE A 178 -14.16 -0.45 5.62
CA ILE A 178 -14.02 0.48 6.74
C ILE A 178 -12.59 0.47 7.25
N GLU A 179 -12.03 -0.69 7.55
CA GLU A 179 -10.65 -0.84 8.02
C GLU A 179 -9.66 -0.21 7.03
N ARG A 180 -9.80 -0.51 5.74
CA ARG A 180 -8.95 0.07 4.69
C ARG A 180 -9.11 1.58 4.56
N ALA A 181 -10.33 2.12 4.71
CA ALA A 181 -10.56 3.55 4.70
C ALA A 181 -9.94 4.26 5.91
N GLU A 182 -9.97 3.62 7.09
CA GLU A 182 -9.31 4.10 8.31
C GLU A 182 -7.78 4.10 8.16
N GLU A 183 -7.21 3.04 7.58
CA GLU A 183 -5.77 2.96 7.26
C GLU A 183 -5.35 4.06 6.28
N TYR A 184 -6.12 4.29 5.22
CA TYR A 184 -5.83 5.36 4.26
C TYR A 184 -5.93 6.75 4.89
N LEU A 185 -6.86 6.97 5.80
CA LEU A 185 -6.94 8.24 6.54
C LEU A 185 -5.72 8.46 7.43
N SER A 186 -5.30 7.44 8.17
CA SER A 186 -4.10 7.50 9.00
C SER A 186 -2.85 7.77 8.18
N LEU A 187 -2.69 7.04 7.08
CA LEU A 187 -1.57 7.19 6.15
C LEU A 187 -1.58 8.56 5.46
N TRP A 188 -2.77 9.06 5.08
CA TRP A 188 -2.90 10.42 4.54
C TRP A 188 -2.41 11.48 5.53
N GLN A 189 -2.84 11.40 6.80
CA GLN A 189 -2.44 12.32 7.86
C GLN A 189 -0.92 12.30 8.08
N GLN A 190 -0.33 11.10 8.10
CA GLN A 190 1.12 10.91 8.22
C GLN A 190 1.88 11.56 7.05
N LEU A 191 1.44 11.37 5.81
CA LEU A 191 2.06 11.97 4.62
C LEU A 191 1.84 13.50 4.51
N MET A 192 0.85 14.04 5.22
CA MET A 192 0.63 15.48 5.34
C MET A 192 1.49 16.10 6.46
N ASP A 193 1.95 15.35 7.43
CA ASP A 193 2.93 15.81 8.43
C ASP A 193 4.35 15.61 7.88
N THR A 194 4.87 16.64 7.21
CA THR A 194 6.18 16.58 6.56
C THR A 194 7.33 17.11 7.43
N ASP A 195 7.07 17.45 8.69
CA ASP A 195 8.07 18.03 9.59
C ASP A 195 8.90 16.98 10.32
N GLU A 196 8.51 15.70 10.21
CA GLU A 196 9.24 14.60 10.82
C GLU A 196 10.65 14.47 10.22
N THR A 197 11.65 14.43 11.10
CA THR A 197 13.06 14.31 10.72
C THR A 197 13.44 12.86 10.42
N GLY A 198 14.35 12.66 9.48
CA GLY A 198 14.79 11.32 9.07
C GLY A 198 14.01 10.73 7.90
N TYR A 199 12.95 11.42 7.43
CA TYR A 199 12.17 10.96 6.29
C TYR A 199 12.28 11.90 5.09
N SER A 200 12.25 11.30 3.90
CA SER A 200 12.12 11.98 2.62
C SER A 200 10.67 11.91 2.15
N TYR A 201 10.10 13.05 1.77
CA TYR A 201 8.73 13.15 1.26
C TYR A 201 8.77 13.53 -0.21
N TRP A 202 8.27 12.68 -1.05
CA TRP A 202 8.29 12.88 -2.50
C TRP A 202 7.02 12.36 -3.15
N PHE A 203 6.78 12.76 -4.39
CA PHE A 203 5.67 12.26 -5.18
C PHE A 203 6.16 11.79 -6.55
N GLU A 204 5.41 10.87 -7.12
CA GLU A 204 5.54 10.52 -8.53
C GLU A 204 4.19 10.56 -9.22
N THR A 205 4.20 10.99 -10.47
CA THR A 205 3.01 11.05 -11.32
C THR A 205 3.14 10.07 -12.48
N THR A 206 2.00 9.52 -12.85
CA THR A 206 1.77 8.91 -14.16
C THR A 206 0.74 9.76 -14.89
N VAL A 207 0.43 9.46 -16.12
CA VAL A 207 -0.62 10.17 -16.88
C VAL A 207 -1.96 10.23 -16.12
N ARG A 208 -2.28 9.19 -15.34
CA ARG A 208 -3.58 9.04 -14.67
C ARG A 208 -3.54 9.19 -13.16
N HIS A 209 -2.43 8.88 -12.53
CA HIS A 209 -2.34 8.75 -11.09
C HIS A 209 -1.18 9.55 -10.51
N VAL A 210 -1.28 9.84 -9.24
CA VAL A 210 -0.20 10.35 -8.40
C VAL A 210 -0.03 9.43 -7.21
N VAL A 211 1.21 9.24 -6.78
CA VAL A 211 1.58 8.52 -5.57
C VAL A 211 2.41 9.47 -4.69
N LEU A 212 2.01 9.61 -3.44
CA LEU A 212 2.82 10.25 -2.42
C LEU A 212 3.60 9.20 -1.66
N HIS A 213 4.83 9.50 -1.32
CA HIS A 213 5.75 8.61 -0.62
C HIS A 213 6.37 9.32 0.58
N GLN A 214 6.53 8.56 1.66
CA GLN A 214 7.41 8.85 2.78
C GLN A 214 8.42 7.72 2.88
N THR A 215 9.70 8.01 2.85
CA THR A 215 10.78 7.01 2.92
C THR A 215 11.80 7.42 3.96
N PRO A 216 12.27 6.46 4.81
CA PRO A 216 13.33 6.73 5.79
C PRO A 216 14.67 7.04 5.13
#